data_4c0ef73ec9d807b6e4160767f749b262
#
_entry.id   4c0ef73ec9d807b6e4160767f749b262
#
_cell.length_a   1.000
_cell.length_b   1.000
_cell.length_c   1.000
_cell.angle_alpha   90.00
_cell.angle_beta   90.00
_cell.angle_gamma   90.00
#
_symmetry.space_group_name_H-M   'P 1'
#
loop_
_entity.id
_entity.type
_entity.pdbx_description
1 polymer ?
#
loop_
_entity_poly.entity_id
_entity_poly.type
_entity_poly.pdbx_seq_one_letter_code
_entity_poly.pdbx_strand_id
1 'polypeptide(L)'
;KAGALGFVSFSGTPIDTGKKRLPAAKNLSQSKTLAEIPGTCIHFVDAAEIVEKGALRVRMICEQTLVEKTSQNICARIEGSDKSDDILTVTAHYDSVPQGPGAYDNMAGCAIVMELFLYFCEHKPRRTIDFVFFGAEEKGLLGSRAYVKAHDSELSHHLFNMNIDLAGQSLG
;
A
#
# COMPACT_ATOMS: atom_id res chain seq x y z
N LYS A 1 -11.62 17.29 22.51
CA LYS A 1 -12.62 16.27 22.10
C LYS A 1 -13.89 17.01 21.72
N ALA A 2 -14.30 16.95 20.43
CA ALA A 2 -15.44 17.73 19.91
C ALA A 2 -16.81 17.07 20.18
N GLY A 3 -16.88 15.97 20.94
CA GLY A 3 -18.13 15.27 21.26
C GLY A 3 -18.77 14.51 20.10
N ALA A 4 -18.05 14.25 19.01
CA ALA A 4 -18.55 13.46 17.90
C ALA A 4 -18.82 12.01 18.36
N LEU A 5 -19.97 11.45 17.99
CA LEU A 5 -20.39 10.09 18.30
C LEU A 5 -19.97 9.09 17.20
N GLY A 6 -19.60 9.57 16.03
CA GLY A 6 -19.15 8.82 14.89
C GLY A 6 -18.74 9.75 13.75
N PHE A 7 -18.22 9.19 12.67
CA PHE A 7 -17.88 9.98 11.49
C PHE A 7 -18.19 9.23 10.20
N VAL A 8 -18.43 9.97 9.14
CA VAL A 8 -18.55 9.48 7.78
C VAL A 8 -17.51 10.18 6.93
N SER A 9 -16.60 9.43 6.36
CA SER A 9 -15.69 9.94 5.33
C SER A 9 -16.22 9.61 3.94
N PHE A 10 -15.73 10.30 2.93
CA PHE A 10 -16.08 9.97 1.56
C PHE A 10 -14.84 9.94 0.67
N SER A 11 -14.91 9.16 -0.39
CA SER A 11 -13.90 9.09 -1.44
C SER A 11 -14.58 8.81 -2.79
N GLY A 12 -13.81 8.86 -3.85
CA GLY A 12 -14.27 8.73 -5.22
C GLY A 12 -14.03 10.02 -6.00
N THR A 13 -14.20 9.95 -7.30
CA THR A 13 -14.02 11.10 -8.19
C THR A 13 -15.36 11.55 -8.78
N PRO A 14 -15.51 12.85 -9.12
CA PRO A 14 -16.71 13.36 -9.79
C PRO A 14 -16.96 12.73 -11.17
N ILE A 15 -15.95 12.09 -11.75
CA ILE A 15 -15.94 11.51 -13.10
C ILE A 15 -16.44 10.06 -13.10
N ASP A 16 -16.96 9.57 -11.98
CA ASP A 16 -17.48 8.20 -11.92
C ASP A 16 -18.71 8.04 -12.80
N THR A 17 -18.53 7.36 -13.91
CA THR A 17 -19.48 7.22 -15.02
C THR A 17 -20.63 6.24 -14.73
N GLY A 18 -21.12 6.18 -13.51
CA GLY A 18 -22.35 5.44 -13.17
C GLY A 18 -22.21 3.92 -13.05
N LYS A 19 -20.99 3.39 -13.08
CA LYS A 19 -20.74 1.98 -12.78
C LYS A 19 -20.64 1.82 -11.27
N LYS A 20 -21.34 0.81 -10.77
CA LYS A 20 -21.40 0.29 -9.40
C LYS A 20 -20.58 1.10 -8.37
N ARG A 21 -21.25 1.95 -7.62
CA ARG A 21 -20.68 2.74 -6.53
C ARG A 21 -20.13 1.79 -5.46
N LEU A 22 -18.85 1.49 -5.53
CA LEU A 22 -18.19 0.74 -4.47
C LEU A 22 -17.76 1.72 -3.38
N PRO A 23 -18.17 1.52 -2.13
CA PRO A 23 -17.61 2.29 -1.03
C PRO A 23 -16.10 2.03 -1.00
N ALA A 24 -15.30 3.07 -1.01
CA ALA A 24 -13.88 2.91 -0.78
C ALA A 24 -13.68 2.42 0.65
N ALA A 25 -13.19 1.20 0.77
CA ALA A 25 -12.83 0.65 2.06
C ALA A 25 -11.56 1.36 2.55
N LYS A 26 -11.70 2.42 3.33
CA LYS A 26 -10.57 2.97 4.07
C LYS A 26 -10.34 2.13 5.31
N ASN A 27 -9.14 1.58 5.42
CA ASN A 27 -8.72 0.91 6.64
C ASN A 27 -8.45 1.97 7.72
N LEU A 28 -9.40 2.16 8.62
CA LEU A 28 -9.29 3.11 9.73
C LEU A 28 -8.49 2.54 10.92
N SER A 29 -8.05 1.29 10.84
CA SER A 29 -7.36 0.58 11.93
C SER A 29 -5.97 1.13 12.27
N GLN A 30 -5.42 2.02 11.47
CA GLN A 30 -4.07 2.57 11.69
C GLN A 30 -4.02 3.76 12.67
N SER A 31 -5.15 4.35 13.00
CA SER A 31 -5.20 5.46 13.96
C SER A 31 -5.80 5.00 15.28
N LYS A 32 -4.96 4.87 16.31
CA LYS A 32 -5.41 4.56 17.67
C LYS A 32 -6.45 5.55 18.21
N THR A 33 -6.47 6.77 17.68
CA THR A 33 -7.41 7.82 18.08
C THR A 33 -8.76 7.73 17.35
N LEU A 34 -8.83 7.14 16.19
CA LEU A 34 -10.08 6.98 15.42
C LEU A 34 -10.84 5.70 15.77
N ALA A 35 -10.18 4.74 16.43
CA ALA A 35 -10.82 3.48 16.85
C ALA A 35 -11.82 3.64 18.01
N GLU A 36 -11.86 4.80 18.68
CA GLU A 36 -12.76 5.06 19.79
C GLU A 36 -14.18 5.41 19.39
N ILE A 37 -14.40 5.81 18.13
CA ILE A 37 -15.73 6.16 17.62
C ILE A 37 -15.99 5.43 16.29
N PRO A 38 -17.23 4.98 16.05
CA PRO A 38 -17.56 4.28 14.81
C PRO A 38 -17.42 5.21 13.60
N GLY A 39 -16.89 4.67 12.50
CA GLY A 39 -16.70 5.41 11.27
C GLY A 39 -16.97 4.53 10.04
N THR A 40 -17.37 5.16 8.97
CA THR A 40 -17.53 4.51 7.67
C THR A 40 -17.04 5.42 6.54
N CYS A 41 -16.73 4.81 5.40
CA CYS A 41 -16.44 5.54 4.18
C CYS A 41 -17.53 5.25 3.16
N ILE A 42 -18.04 6.29 2.51
CA ILE A 42 -19.06 6.20 1.46
C ILE A 42 -18.53 6.80 0.16
N HIS A 43 -19.22 6.51 -0.93
CA HIS A 43 -18.89 7.15 -2.20
C HIS A 43 -19.23 8.65 -2.15
N PHE A 44 -18.44 9.46 -2.84
CA PHE A 44 -18.60 10.92 -2.82
C PHE A 44 -20.00 11.36 -3.30
N VAL A 45 -20.60 10.68 -4.30
CA VAL A 45 -21.96 10.98 -4.79
C VAL A 45 -23.01 10.77 -3.70
N ASP A 46 -22.86 9.72 -2.90
CA ASP A 46 -23.79 9.46 -1.78
C ASP A 46 -23.62 10.53 -0.68
N ALA A 47 -22.39 10.98 -0.44
CA ALA A 47 -22.11 12.06 0.49
C ALA A 47 -22.75 13.39 0.01
N ALA A 48 -22.63 13.70 -1.28
CA ALA A 48 -23.26 14.87 -1.87
C ALA A 48 -24.78 14.84 -1.74
N GLU A 49 -25.40 13.68 -2.01
CA GLU A 49 -26.84 13.48 -1.86
C GLU A 49 -27.32 13.68 -0.41
N ILE A 50 -26.56 13.18 0.59
CA ILE A 50 -26.85 13.38 2.01
C ILE A 50 -26.85 14.86 2.36
N VAL A 51 -25.88 15.62 1.86
CA VAL A 51 -25.76 17.07 2.10
C VAL A 51 -26.88 17.82 1.39
N GLU A 52 -27.16 17.52 0.12
CA GLU A 52 -28.19 18.16 -0.68
C GLU A 52 -29.60 17.99 -0.09
N LYS A 53 -29.89 16.77 0.42
CA LYS A 53 -31.13 16.46 1.10
C LYS A 53 -31.25 17.08 2.51
N GLY A 54 -30.19 17.69 3.02
CA GLY A 54 -30.17 18.29 4.35
C GLY A 54 -30.41 17.26 5.47
N ALA A 55 -29.88 16.07 5.36
CA ALA A 55 -30.10 15.00 6.32
C ALA A 55 -29.59 15.38 7.73
N LEU A 56 -30.51 15.44 8.69
CA LEU A 56 -30.21 15.80 10.09
C LEU A 56 -29.86 14.57 10.95
N ARG A 57 -30.14 13.36 10.47
CA ARG A 57 -29.87 12.11 11.16
C ARG A 57 -29.44 11.05 10.18
N VAL A 58 -28.44 10.27 10.56
CA VAL A 58 -27.98 9.09 9.82
C VAL A 58 -27.98 7.87 10.73
N ARG A 59 -28.37 6.72 10.18
CA ARG A 59 -28.16 5.42 10.83
C ARG A 59 -26.96 4.77 10.18
N MET A 60 -25.95 4.45 10.96
CA MET A 60 -24.78 3.70 10.52
C MET A 60 -24.91 2.25 11.01
N ILE A 61 -24.82 1.30 10.09
CA ILE A 61 -24.75 -0.13 10.40
C ILE A 61 -23.46 -0.62 9.78
N CYS A 62 -22.54 -1.13 10.60
CA CYS A 62 -21.25 -1.62 10.17
C CYS A 62 -21.04 -3.02 10.75
N GLU A 63 -21.17 -4.02 9.90
CA GLU A 63 -20.90 -5.41 10.26
C GLU A 63 -19.51 -5.77 9.76
N GLN A 64 -18.64 -6.22 10.65
CA GLN A 64 -17.27 -6.57 10.33
C GLN A 64 -16.91 -7.92 10.91
N THR A 65 -16.19 -8.71 10.13
CA THR A 65 -15.56 -9.94 10.59
C THR A 65 -14.05 -9.75 10.59
N LEU A 66 -13.42 -9.92 11.75
CA LEU A 66 -11.98 -9.91 11.88
C LEU A 66 -11.45 -11.31 11.54
N VAL A 67 -10.58 -11.37 10.54
CA VAL A 67 -9.91 -12.60 10.12
C VAL A 67 -8.41 -12.39 10.17
N GLU A 68 -7.71 -13.22 10.92
CA GLU A 68 -6.25 -13.26 10.88
C GLU A 68 -5.78 -13.95 9.60
N LYS A 69 -4.82 -13.31 8.93
CA LYS A 69 -4.16 -13.84 7.74
C LYS A 69 -2.68 -13.54 7.80
N THR A 70 -1.89 -14.41 7.18
CA THR A 70 -0.45 -14.23 7.04
C THR A 70 -0.14 -13.71 5.64
N SER A 71 0.77 -12.76 5.56
CA SER A 71 1.42 -12.31 4.33
C SER A 71 2.92 -12.54 4.45
N GLN A 72 3.64 -12.48 3.33
CA GLN A 72 5.08 -12.67 3.30
C GLN A 72 5.72 -11.69 2.31
N ASN A 73 6.99 -11.39 2.52
CA ASN A 73 7.83 -10.71 1.55
C ASN A 73 8.59 -11.75 0.71
N ILE A 74 8.92 -11.40 -0.52
CA ILE A 74 9.81 -12.18 -1.38
C ILE A 74 11.09 -11.39 -1.50
N CYS A 75 12.22 -12.00 -1.12
CA CYS A 75 13.52 -11.34 -1.11
C CYS A 75 14.53 -12.15 -1.92
N ALA A 76 15.33 -11.44 -2.70
CA ALA A 76 16.48 -12.01 -3.41
C ALA A 76 17.67 -11.08 -3.22
N ARG A 77 18.87 -11.63 -2.99
CA ARG A 77 20.11 -10.88 -2.81
C ARG A 77 21.12 -11.26 -3.89
N ILE A 78 21.75 -10.26 -4.48
CA ILE A 78 22.93 -10.42 -5.35
C ILE A 78 24.11 -9.77 -4.65
N GLU A 79 25.05 -10.59 -4.22
CA GLU A 79 26.27 -10.14 -3.54
C GLU A 79 27.14 -9.24 -4.45
N GLY A 80 27.66 -8.16 -3.90
CA GLY A 80 28.57 -7.27 -4.58
C GLY A 80 29.93 -7.92 -4.88
N SER A 81 30.63 -7.39 -5.88
CA SER A 81 31.96 -7.89 -6.28
C SER A 81 33.12 -7.37 -5.42
N ASP A 82 33.04 -6.13 -4.95
CA ASP A 82 34.14 -5.45 -4.23
C ASP A 82 33.66 -4.58 -3.05
N LYS A 83 32.40 -4.25 -2.97
CA LYS A 83 31.75 -3.51 -1.89
C LYS A 83 30.54 -4.26 -1.37
N SER A 84 30.75 -5.51 -0.99
CA SER A 84 29.66 -6.42 -0.56
C SER A 84 28.96 -5.96 0.70
N ASP A 85 29.62 -5.22 1.58
CA ASP A 85 29.04 -4.70 2.81
C ASP A 85 28.11 -3.51 2.57
N ASP A 86 28.23 -2.84 1.44
CA ASP A 86 27.33 -1.75 1.01
C ASP A 86 26.09 -2.37 0.35
N ILE A 87 24.92 -2.16 0.93
CA ILE A 87 23.66 -2.72 0.43
C ILE A 87 22.82 -1.61 -0.23
N LEU A 88 22.37 -1.88 -1.44
CA LEU A 88 21.30 -1.12 -2.11
C LEU A 88 20.04 -1.96 -2.10
N THR A 89 18.89 -1.35 -1.87
CA THR A 89 17.61 -2.06 -1.83
C THR A 89 16.72 -1.56 -2.96
N VAL A 90 16.19 -2.46 -3.78
CA VAL A 90 15.26 -2.16 -4.86
C VAL A 90 13.94 -2.87 -4.56
N THR A 91 12.87 -2.13 -4.44
CA THR A 91 11.62 -2.65 -3.88
C THR A 91 10.40 -2.28 -4.69
N ALA A 92 9.38 -3.14 -4.62
CA ALA A 92 8.01 -2.87 -5.03
C ALA A 92 7.06 -3.69 -4.14
N HIS A 93 5.81 -3.28 -3.98
CA HIS A 93 4.82 -4.17 -3.38
C HIS A 93 4.13 -5.01 -4.45
N TYR A 94 3.68 -6.22 -4.09
CA TYR A 94 3.07 -7.16 -5.02
C TYR A 94 1.61 -7.49 -4.70
N ASP A 95 1.10 -7.00 -3.59
CA ASP A 95 -0.32 -7.07 -3.29
C ASP A 95 -1.10 -5.92 -3.96
N SER A 96 -2.39 -6.03 -4.00
CA SER A 96 -3.28 -5.02 -4.57
C SER A 96 -4.56 -4.90 -3.76
N VAL A 97 -5.28 -3.80 -3.97
CA VAL A 97 -6.62 -3.63 -3.41
C VAL A 97 -7.60 -4.64 -4.01
N PRO A 98 -8.60 -5.15 -3.25
CA PRO A 98 -9.55 -6.14 -3.75
C PRO A 98 -10.39 -5.68 -4.95
N GLN A 99 -10.47 -4.38 -5.19
CA GLN A 99 -11.30 -3.78 -6.23
C GLN A 99 -10.59 -3.65 -7.59
N GLY A 100 -9.27 -3.83 -7.62
CA GLY A 100 -8.44 -3.67 -8.81
C GLY A 100 -7.63 -4.93 -9.16
N PRO A 101 -7.24 -5.08 -10.45
CA PRO A 101 -6.38 -6.18 -10.87
C PRO A 101 -4.91 -5.98 -10.46
N GLY A 102 -4.53 -4.82 -9.93
CA GLY A 102 -3.15 -4.53 -9.51
C GLY A 102 -2.15 -4.34 -10.65
N ALA A 103 -2.60 -4.18 -11.89
CA ALA A 103 -1.69 -4.11 -13.04
C ALA A 103 -0.77 -2.88 -13.00
N TYR A 104 -1.32 -1.73 -12.65
CA TYR A 104 -0.60 -0.48 -12.49
C TYR A 104 -0.09 -0.32 -11.05
N ASP A 105 -0.92 -0.62 -10.10
CA ASP A 105 -0.64 -0.57 -8.67
C ASP A 105 -0.70 -2.00 -8.06
N ASN A 106 0.43 -2.80 -7.97
CA ASN A 106 1.76 -2.31 -8.38
C ASN A 106 2.53 -3.39 -9.16
N MET A 107 1.88 -4.16 -10.04
CA MET A 107 2.59 -5.11 -10.91
C MET A 107 3.57 -4.43 -11.87
N ALA A 108 3.30 -3.17 -12.25
CA ALA A 108 4.25 -2.38 -13.04
C ALA A 108 5.58 -2.21 -12.31
N GLY A 109 5.56 -1.83 -11.04
CA GLY A 109 6.75 -1.75 -10.20
C GLY A 109 7.43 -3.11 -10.03
N CYS A 110 6.65 -4.16 -9.80
CA CYS A 110 7.17 -5.53 -9.71
C CYS A 110 7.90 -5.97 -10.99
N ALA A 111 7.35 -5.64 -12.16
CA ALA A 111 7.99 -5.97 -13.43
C ALA A 111 9.36 -5.29 -13.58
N ILE A 112 9.46 -4.02 -13.21
CA ILE A 112 10.74 -3.28 -13.25
C ILE A 112 11.75 -3.89 -12.28
N VAL A 113 11.34 -4.20 -11.05
CA VAL A 113 12.23 -4.84 -10.05
C VAL A 113 12.71 -6.20 -10.57
N MET A 114 11.84 -6.99 -11.21
CA MET A 114 12.19 -8.28 -11.80
C MET A 114 13.19 -8.14 -12.96
N GLU A 115 12.99 -7.19 -13.85
CA GLU A 115 13.92 -6.92 -14.95
C GLU A 115 15.29 -6.47 -14.44
N LEU A 116 15.33 -5.62 -13.43
CA LEU A 116 16.59 -5.23 -12.78
C LEU A 116 17.28 -6.41 -12.13
N PHE A 117 16.54 -7.28 -11.45
CA PHE A 117 17.07 -8.51 -10.88
C PHE A 117 17.71 -9.40 -11.95
N LEU A 118 17.01 -9.67 -13.05
CA LEU A 118 17.53 -10.47 -14.17
C LEU A 118 18.78 -9.86 -14.79
N TYR A 119 18.78 -8.53 -14.98
CA TYR A 119 19.95 -7.82 -15.49
C TYR A 119 21.17 -8.02 -14.59
N PHE A 120 21.03 -7.87 -13.28
CA PHE A 120 22.14 -8.02 -12.34
C PHE A 120 22.53 -9.47 -12.06
N CYS A 121 21.70 -10.45 -12.39
CA CYS A 121 22.12 -11.85 -12.44
C CYS A 121 23.20 -12.09 -13.51
N GLU A 122 23.14 -11.38 -14.63
CA GLU A 122 24.11 -11.47 -15.72
C GLU A 122 25.26 -10.45 -15.57
N HIS A 123 25.02 -9.33 -14.90
CA HIS A 123 25.94 -8.22 -14.74
C HIS A 123 26.23 -7.95 -13.27
N LYS A 124 27.21 -8.66 -12.73
CA LYS A 124 27.52 -8.61 -11.29
C LYS A 124 27.77 -7.18 -10.80
N PRO A 125 27.00 -6.68 -9.81
CA PRO A 125 27.13 -5.33 -9.29
C PRO A 125 28.38 -5.20 -8.40
N ARG A 126 28.87 -3.98 -8.16
CA ARG A 126 29.94 -3.73 -7.21
C ARG A 126 29.47 -3.82 -5.76
N ARG A 127 28.26 -3.32 -5.49
CA ARG A 127 27.61 -3.37 -4.19
C ARG A 127 26.57 -4.48 -4.17
N THR A 128 26.29 -4.98 -3.00
CA THR A 128 25.17 -5.91 -2.78
C THR A 128 23.84 -5.23 -3.12
N ILE A 129 22.94 -5.95 -3.79
CA ILE A 129 21.60 -5.46 -4.08
C ILE A 129 20.58 -6.44 -3.51
N ASP A 130 19.69 -5.93 -2.68
CA ASP A 130 18.50 -6.61 -2.23
C ASP A 130 17.31 -6.22 -3.11
N PHE A 131 16.69 -7.21 -3.72
CA PHE A 131 15.44 -7.08 -4.46
C PHE A 131 14.30 -7.58 -3.58
N VAL A 132 13.35 -6.71 -3.24
CA VAL A 132 12.31 -7.06 -2.27
C VAL A 132 10.93 -6.72 -2.82
N PHE A 133 10.07 -7.75 -2.85
CA PHE A 133 8.66 -7.58 -3.14
C PHE A 133 7.88 -7.63 -1.83
N PHE A 134 7.29 -6.51 -1.44
CA PHE A 134 6.56 -6.40 -0.19
C PHE A 134 5.13 -6.92 -0.32
N GLY A 135 4.70 -7.71 0.66
CA GLY A 135 3.30 -8.08 0.79
C GLY A 135 2.57 -7.19 1.77
N ALA A 136 1.25 -7.09 1.62
CA ALA A 136 0.36 -6.33 2.49
C ALA A 136 0.76 -4.84 2.64
N GLU A 137 1.20 -4.22 1.55
CA GLU A 137 1.41 -2.79 1.46
C GLU A 137 0.09 -2.05 1.64
N GLU A 138 -0.94 -2.46 0.90
CA GLU A 138 -2.30 -1.93 0.88
C GLU A 138 -3.05 -2.06 2.22
N LYS A 139 -2.47 -2.80 3.15
CA LYS A 139 -2.94 -2.94 4.54
C LYS A 139 -2.15 -2.07 5.53
N GLY A 140 -1.32 -1.17 4.99
CA GLY A 140 -0.58 -0.18 5.77
C GLY A 140 0.88 -0.49 5.95
N LEU A 141 1.57 -0.79 4.85
CA LEU A 141 3.01 -0.98 4.79
C LEU A 141 3.49 -2.13 5.71
N LEU A 142 2.69 -3.20 5.86
CA LEU A 142 3.01 -4.25 6.84
C LEU A 142 4.27 -5.01 6.43
N GLY A 143 4.43 -5.30 5.14
CA GLY A 143 5.58 -6.02 4.62
C GLY A 143 6.89 -5.26 4.79
N SER A 144 6.94 -3.99 4.41
CA SER A 144 8.14 -3.17 4.55
C SER A 144 8.54 -2.95 6.01
N ARG A 145 7.57 -2.75 6.92
CA ARG A 145 7.84 -2.67 8.36
C ARG A 145 8.40 -3.99 8.91
N ALA A 146 7.87 -5.12 8.47
CA ALA A 146 8.38 -6.42 8.87
C ALA A 146 9.80 -6.66 8.35
N TYR A 147 10.09 -6.24 7.11
CA TYR A 147 11.42 -6.30 6.53
C TYR A 147 12.43 -5.50 7.34
N VAL A 148 12.16 -4.22 7.59
CA VAL A 148 13.05 -3.35 8.40
C VAL A 148 13.31 -3.96 9.78
N LYS A 149 12.27 -4.47 10.43
CA LYS A 149 12.43 -5.11 11.75
C LYS A 149 13.29 -6.39 11.69
N ALA A 150 13.14 -7.19 10.64
CA ALA A 150 13.91 -8.42 10.47
C ALA A 150 15.39 -8.18 10.16
N HIS A 151 15.71 -7.03 9.53
CA HIS A 151 17.06 -6.66 9.09
C HIS A 151 17.67 -5.55 9.97
N ASP A 152 17.15 -5.33 11.18
CA ASP A 152 17.58 -4.25 12.09
C ASP A 152 19.10 -4.22 12.31
N SER A 153 19.73 -5.38 12.44
CA SER A 153 21.16 -5.50 12.66
C SER A 153 22.06 -5.11 11.46
N GLU A 154 21.50 -5.10 10.25
CA GLU A 154 22.24 -4.74 9.03
C GLU A 154 21.80 -3.41 8.40
N LEU A 155 20.84 -2.69 9.02
CA LEU A 155 20.33 -1.43 8.48
C LEU A 155 21.42 -0.38 8.26
N SER A 156 22.49 -0.39 9.05
CA SER A 156 23.64 0.52 8.89
C SER A 156 24.40 0.29 7.58
N HIS A 157 24.25 -0.85 6.95
CA HIS A 157 24.86 -1.19 5.66
C HIS A 157 23.96 -0.82 4.47
N HIS A 158 22.67 -0.54 4.68
CA HIS A 158 21.75 -0.12 3.65
C HIS A 158 21.97 1.37 3.33
N LEU A 159 22.63 1.63 2.21
CA LEU A 159 22.98 2.99 1.80
C LEU A 159 21.86 3.72 1.07
N PHE A 160 21.00 2.98 0.38
CA PHE A 160 19.97 3.55 -0.47
C PHE A 160 18.83 2.56 -0.69
N ASN A 161 17.60 3.07 -0.72
CA ASN A 161 16.42 2.31 -1.14
C ASN A 161 15.75 2.99 -2.33
N MET A 162 15.50 2.22 -3.38
CA MET A 162 14.67 2.61 -4.52
C MET A 162 13.34 1.85 -4.44
N ASN A 163 12.28 2.53 -4.07
CA ASN A 163 10.93 1.97 -4.12
C ASN A 163 10.26 2.38 -5.42
N ILE A 164 9.75 1.39 -6.16
CA ILE A 164 9.11 1.58 -7.45
C ILE A 164 7.62 1.31 -7.27
N ASP A 165 6.83 2.36 -7.42
CA ASP A 165 5.39 2.32 -7.22
C ASP A 165 4.70 3.19 -8.26
N LEU A 166 3.56 2.70 -8.81
CA LEU A 166 2.77 3.40 -9.82
C LEU A 166 3.59 3.83 -11.05
N ALA A 167 4.53 2.99 -11.48
CA ALA A 167 5.42 3.29 -12.61
C ALA A 167 4.72 3.12 -13.96
N GLY A 168 5.12 3.94 -14.96
CA GLY A 168 4.64 3.80 -16.33
C GLY A 168 3.41 4.65 -16.66
N GLN A 169 3.04 5.61 -15.84
CA GLN A 169 2.02 6.59 -16.21
C GLN A 169 2.58 7.54 -17.28
N SER A 170 1.94 7.56 -18.45
CA SER A 170 2.23 8.61 -19.41
C SER A 170 1.60 9.92 -18.92
N LEU A 171 2.43 10.87 -18.62
CA LEU A 171 2.00 12.25 -18.49
C LEU A 171 1.70 12.75 -19.92
N GLY A 172 0.44 12.60 -20.33
CA GLY A 172 -0.06 13.16 -21.57
C GLY A 172 -0.32 14.64 -21.44
#